data_013f5092dceb9788f8b2313882e46016
#
_entry.id   013f5092dceb9788f8b2313882e46016
#
_cell.length_a   1.000
_cell.length_b   1.000
_cell.length_c   1.000
_cell.angle_alpha   90.00
_cell.angle_beta   90.00
_cell.angle_gamma   90.00
#
_symmetry.space_group_name_H-M   'P 1'
#
loop_
_entity.id
_entity.type
_entity.pdbx_description
1 polymer ?
#
loop_
_entity_poly.entity_id
_entity_poly.type
_entity_poly.pdbx_seq_one_letter_code
_entity_poly.pdbx_strand_id
1 'polypeptide(L)'
;AFIGQINQCMNPNQLDEFIKKAIQNTSDQEKRSKYAGVLEELIKYNPSCFIASINKLDNKNCKQVEASYINEPHFYPREDLKTSLRQTKDFSKSCLAS
;
A
#
# COMPACT_ATOMS: atom_id res chain seq x y z
N ALA A 1 0.70 18.43 6.77
CA ALA A 1 0.79 18.14 5.40
C ALA A 1 0.55 16.65 5.12
N PHE A 2 1.43 16.01 4.36
CA PHE A 2 1.15 14.64 3.90
C PHE A 2 1.12 13.62 5.03
N ILE A 3 2.02 13.74 6.00
CA ILE A 3 2.08 12.82 7.13
C ILE A 3 0.78 12.86 7.94
N GLY A 4 0.20 14.06 8.10
CA GLY A 4 -1.08 14.19 8.78
C GLY A 4 -2.21 13.46 8.07
N GLN A 5 -2.20 13.51 6.73
CA GLN A 5 -3.19 12.79 5.93
C GLN A 5 -3.04 11.27 6.07
N ILE A 6 -1.80 10.78 6.10
CA ILE A 6 -1.53 9.36 6.29
C ILE A 6 -2.11 8.88 7.62
N ASN A 7 -1.83 9.63 8.70
CA ASN A 7 -2.31 9.26 10.04
C ASN A 7 -3.82 9.30 10.17
N GLN A 8 -4.47 10.15 9.37
CA GLN A 8 -5.92 10.33 9.44
C GLN A 8 -6.68 9.55 8.38
N CYS A 9 -5.97 8.74 7.59
CA CYS A 9 -6.56 8.08 6.44
C CYS A 9 -6.89 9.11 5.36
N MET A 10 -6.13 9.15 4.30
CA MET A 10 -6.41 10.01 3.14
C MET A 10 -7.86 9.83 2.71
N ASN A 11 -8.41 10.85 2.04
CA ASN A 11 -9.71 10.70 1.39
C ASN A 11 -9.69 9.41 0.57
N PRO A 12 -10.69 8.50 0.73
CA PRO A 12 -10.67 7.22 0.05
C PRO A 12 -10.51 7.31 -1.46
N ASN A 13 -11.14 8.31 -2.09
CA ASN A 13 -11.01 8.48 -3.54
C ASN A 13 -9.58 8.88 -3.94
N GLN A 14 -8.96 9.73 -3.16
CA GLN A 14 -7.57 10.14 -3.41
C GLN A 14 -6.61 8.98 -3.23
N LEU A 15 -6.83 8.17 -2.21
CA LEU A 15 -5.98 7.01 -1.95
C LEU A 15 -6.13 5.97 -3.06
N ASP A 16 -7.35 5.70 -3.49
CA ASP A 16 -7.61 4.77 -4.58
C ASP A 16 -6.90 5.22 -5.86
N GLU A 17 -6.98 6.50 -6.19
CA GLU A 17 -6.31 7.07 -7.36
C GLU A 17 -4.80 7.00 -7.22
N PHE A 18 -4.29 7.28 -6.03
CA PHE A 18 -2.85 7.19 -5.77
C PHE A 18 -2.33 5.76 -6.00
N ILE A 19 -3.05 4.78 -5.49
CA ILE A 19 -2.66 3.37 -5.65
C ILE A 19 -2.73 2.95 -7.11
N LYS A 20 -3.74 3.39 -7.85
CA LYS A 20 -3.83 3.12 -9.29
C LYS A 20 -2.62 3.67 -10.05
N LYS A 21 -2.21 4.90 -9.73
CA LYS A 21 -1.03 5.50 -10.34
C LYS A 21 0.24 4.74 -9.96
N ALA A 22 0.32 4.29 -8.72
CA ALA A 22 1.46 3.50 -8.27
C ALA A 22 1.58 2.21 -9.08
N ILE A 23 0.46 1.55 -9.36
CA ILE A 23 0.44 0.33 -10.17
C ILE A 23 0.90 0.62 -11.60
N GLN A 24 0.47 1.74 -12.16
CA GLN A 24 0.80 2.11 -13.53
C GLN A 24 2.26 2.48 -13.75
N ASN A 25 2.98 2.80 -12.66
CA ASN A 25 4.35 3.29 -12.74
C ASN A 25 5.37 2.33 -12.12
N THR A 26 5.07 1.05 -12.06
CA THR A 26 5.96 0.06 -11.45
C THR A 26 7.24 -0.18 -12.26
N SER A 27 7.24 0.12 -13.54
CA SER A 27 8.42 -0.07 -14.39
C SER A 27 9.41 1.09 -14.33
N ASP A 28 9.00 2.24 -13.78
CA ASP A 28 9.85 3.42 -13.66
C ASP A 28 10.41 3.47 -12.23
N GLN A 29 11.70 3.19 -12.08
CA GLN A 29 12.34 3.10 -10.76
C GLN A 29 12.18 4.38 -9.94
N GLU A 30 12.34 5.54 -10.57
CA GLU A 30 12.25 6.81 -9.89
C GLU A 30 10.85 7.07 -9.36
N LYS A 31 9.85 6.84 -10.19
CA LYS A 31 8.44 6.99 -9.79
C LYS A 31 8.04 5.94 -8.77
N ARG A 32 8.49 4.69 -8.95
CA ARG A 32 8.19 3.63 -8.01
C ARG A 32 8.72 3.95 -6.62
N SER A 33 9.92 4.51 -6.54
CA SER A 33 10.50 4.92 -5.26
C SER A 33 9.63 5.97 -4.58
N LYS A 34 9.12 6.91 -5.34
CA LYS A 34 8.23 7.96 -4.85
C LYS A 34 6.94 7.39 -4.25
N TYR A 35 6.30 6.51 -5.00
CA TYR A 35 5.06 5.87 -4.54
C TYR A 35 5.34 4.95 -3.34
N ALA A 36 6.47 4.24 -3.37
CA ALA A 36 6.85 3.36 -2.28
C ALA A 36 7.00 4.12 -0.96
N GLY A 37 7.61 5.31 -1.00
CA GLY A 37 7.77 6.12 0.20
C GLY A 37 6.44 6.40 0.88
N VAL A 38 5.43 6.78 0.09
CA VAL A 38 4.10 7.08 0.63
C VAL A 38 3.39 5.81 1.10
N LEU A 39 3.40 4.77 0.28
CA LEU A 39 2.69 3.54 0.60
C LEU A 39 3.28 2.83 1.81
N GLU A 40 4.60 2.82 1.95
CA GLU A 40 5.25 2.19 3.10
C GLU A 40 4.93 2.94 4.38
N GLU A 41 4.92 4.28 4.35
CA GLU A 41 4.51 5.06 5.50
C GLU A 41 3.05 4.78 5.88
N LEU A 42 2.18 4.69 4.89
CA LEU A 42 0.77 4.39 5.13
C LEU A 42 0.62 3.02 5.79
N ILE A 43 1.34 2.02 5.29
CA ILE A 43 1.29 0.67 5.86
C ILE A 43 1.77 0.67 7.31
N LYS A 44 2.83 1.42 7.63
CA LYS A 44 3.36 1.45 8.99
C LYS A 44 2.43 2.17 9.96
N TYR A 45 1.86 3.29 9.54
CA TYR A 45 1.12 4.15 10.47
C TYR A 45 -0.39 3.97 10.41
N ASN A 46 -0.92 3.50 9.29
CA ASN A 46 -2.36 3.27 9.16
C ASN A 46 -2.65 2.13 8.19
N PRO A 47 -2.26 0.90 8.54
CA PRO A 47 -2.43 -0.24 7.63
C PRO A 47 -3.88 -0.52 7.28
N SER A 48 -4.83 -0.17 8.15
CA SER A 48 -6.26 -0.39 7.88
C SER A 48 -6.72 0.39 6.65
N CYS A 49 -6.23 1.62 6.47
CA CYS A 49 -6.58 2.42 5.29
C CYS A 49 -6.03 1.80 4.01
N PHE A 50 -4.81 1.30 4.08
CA PHE A 50 -4.19 0.62 2.95
C PHE A 50 -4.99 -0.61 2.55
N ILE A 51 -5.33 -1.45 3.52
CA ILE A 51 -6.09 -2.69 3.27
C ILE A 51 -7.47 -2.37 2.69
N ALA A 52 -8.14 -1.35 3.20
CA ALA A 52 -9.46 -0.95 2.68
C ALA A 52 -9.39 -0.61 1.19
N SER A 53 -8.35 0.12 0.78
CA SER A 53 -8.15 0.46 -0.64
C SER A 53 -7.77 -0.74 -1.48
N ILE A 54 -6.88 -1.58 -0.96
CA ILE A 54 -6.43 -2.79 -1.65
C ILE A 54 -7.59 -3.74 -1.92
N ASN A 55 -8.53 -3.83 -0.98
CA ASN A 55 -9.67 -4.73 -1.12
C ASN A 55 -10.66 -4.29 -2.21
N LYS A 56 -10.54 -3.07 -2.71
CA LYS A 56 -11.34 -2.60 -3.83
C LYS A 56 -10.74 -2.97 -5.18
N LEU A 57 -9.49 -3.41 -5.21
CA LEU A 57 -8.81 -3.78 -6.44
C LEU A 57 -9.19 -5.20 -6.85
N ASP A 58 -9.10 -5.49 -8.16
CA ASP A 58 -9.19 -6.88 -8.60
C ASP A 58 -7.93 -7.62 -8.17
N ASN A 59 -7.98 -8.95 -8.27
CA ASN A 59 -6.88 -9.80 -7.78
C ASN A 59 -5.57 -9.49 -8.50
N LYS A 60 -5.62 -9.24 -9.79
CA LYS A 60 -4.43 -8.94 -10.59
C LYS A 60 -3.73 -7.68 -10.08
N ASN A 61 -4.48 -6.60 -9.89
CA ASN A 61 -3.93 -5.33 -9.43
C ASN A 61 -3.48 -5.40 -7.97
N CYS A 62 -4.22 -6.12 -7.13
CA CYS A 62 -3.83 -6.33 -5.75
C CYS A 62 -2.49 -7.06 -5.67
N LYS A 63 -2.31 -8.11 -6.46
CA LYS A 63 -1.05 -8.86 -6.50
C LYS A 63 0.09 -8.01 -7.07
N GLN A 64 -0.22 -7.09 -7.98
CA GLN A 64 0.79 -6.18 -8.53
C GLN A 64 1.32 -5.25 -7.43
N VAL A 65 0.44 -4.72 -6.60
CA VAL A 65 0.84 -3.88 -5.46
C VAL A 65 1.71 -4.69 -4.51
N GLU A 66 1.32 -5.91 -4.20
CA GLU A 66 2.08 -6.79 -3.32
C GLU A 66 3.50 -7.00 -3.87
N ALA A 67 3.61 -7.39 -5.13
CA ALA A 67 4.90 -7.70 -5.73
C ALA A 67 5.82 -6.47 -5.80
N SER A 68 5.25 -5.30 -6.13
CA SER A 68 6.04 -4.11 -6.42
C SER A 68 6.34 -3.25 -5.18
N TYR A 69 5.46 -3.25 -4.18
CA TYR A 69 5.56 -2.32 -3.07
C TYR A 69 5.64 -2.97 -1.69
N ILE A 70 5.26 -4.22 -1.56
CA ILE A 70 5.32 -4.92 -0.27
C ILE A 70 6.49 -5.90 -0.24
N ASN A 71 6.64 -6.71 -1.28
CA ASN A 71 7.70 -7.70 -1.33
C ASN A 71 9.07 -7.10 -1.63
N GLU A 72 9.10 -5.94 -2.27
CA GLU A 72 10.34 -5.23 -2.61
C GLU A 72 10.27 -3.77 -2.11
N PRO A 73 10.26 -3.57 -0.78
CA PRO A 73 10.16 -2.21 -0.24
C PRO A 73 11.46 -1.44 -0.45
N HIS A 74 11.34 -0.11 -0.40
CA HIS A 74 12.48 0.79 -0.59
C HIS A 74 13.03 1.36 0.72
N PHE A 75 12.19 1.52 1.74
CA PHE A 75 12.56 2.25 2.95
C PHE A 75 12.44 1.44 4.23
N TYR A 76 11.45 0.59 4.34
CA TYR A 76 11.22 -0.25 5.51
C TYR A 76 11.54 -1.71 5.20
N PRO A 77 11.96 -2.49 6.21
CA PRO A 77 12.11 -3.93 6.01
C PRO A 77 10.77 -4.57 5.61
N ARG A 78 10.83 -5.52 4.70
CA ARG A 78 9.63 -6.21 4.22
C ARG A 78 8.83 -6.83 5.37
N GLU A 79 9.51 -7.43 6.33
CA GLU A 79 8.84 -8.09 7.44
C GLU A 79 8.09 -7.10 8.34
N ASP A 80 8.60 -5.87 8.48
CA ASP A 80 7.91 -4.83 9.23
C ASP A 80 6.60 -4.47 8.56
N LEU A 81 6.61 -4.32 7.24
CA LEU A 81 5.39 -4.02 6.49
C LEU A 81 4.38 -5.16 6.59
N LYS A 82 4.83 -6.39 6.44
CA LYS A 82 3.97 -7.56 6.53
C LYS A 82 3.36 -7.70 7.92
N THR A 83 4.15 -7.47 8.96
CA THR A 83 3.66 -7.54 10.33
C THR A 83 2.56 -6.51 10.57
N SER A 84 2.76 -5.27 10.11
CA SER A 84 1.74 -4.22 10.24
C SER A 84 0.45 -4.61 9.54
N LEU A 85 0.55 -5.17 8.33
CA LEU A 85 -0.63 -5.55 7.55
C LEU A 85 -1.39 -6.72 8.21
N ARG A 86 -0.66 -7.71 8.73
CA ARG A 86 -1.29 -8.87 9.37
C ARG A 86 -2.09 -8.52 10.61
N GLN A 87 -1.80 -7.39 11.21
CA GLN A 87 -2.51 -6.93 12.40
C GLN A 87 -3.86 -6.29 12.08
N THR A 88 -4.15 -6.03 10.81
CA THR A 88 -5.41 -5.40 10.43
C THR A 88 -6.55 -6.42 10.41
N LYS A 89 -7.73 -5.94 10.75
CA LYS A 89 -8.92 -6.76 10.82
C LYS A 89 -9.27 -7.42 9.49
N ASP A 90 -9.14 -6.68 8.39
CA ASP A 90 -9.57 -7.15 7.08
C ASP A 90 -8.44 -7.75 6.24
N PHE A 91 -7.29 -7.99 6.83
CA PHE A 91 -6.16 -8.59 6.13
C PHE A 91 -6.55 -9.95 5.50
N SER A 92 -7.29 -10.76 6.25
CA SER A 92 -7.66 -12.10 5.79
C SER A 92 -8.54 -12.08 4.54
N LYS A 93 -9.20 -10.97 4.27
CA LYS A 93 -10.05 -10.80 3.09
C LYS A 93 -9.28 -10.26 1.89
N SER A 94 -8.03 -9.86 2.07
CA SER A 94 -7.23 -9.28 1.00
C SER A 94 -6.48 -10.34 0.22
N CYS A 95 -6.02 -9.98 -0.97
CA CYS A 95 -5.18 -10.87 -1.76
C CYS A 95 -3.85 -11.17 -1.06
N LEU A 96 -3.46 -10.34 -0.09
CA LEU A 96 -2.20 -10.47 0.64
C LEU A 96 -2.21 -11.69 1.56
N ALA A 97 -3.37 -12.19 1.93
CA ALA A 97 -3.51 -13.35 2.79
C ALA A 97 -3.48 -14.67 2.02
N SER A 98 -3.60 -14.62 0.71
CA SER A 98 -3.67 -15.84 -0.11
C SER A 98 -2.31 -16.30 -0.63
#